data_65066c3f8cd8eaa0dc46aa333c1c48a1
#
_entry.id   65066c3f8cd8eaa0dc46aa333c1c48a1
#
_cell.length_a   1.000
_cell.length_b   1.000
_cell.length_c   1.000
_cell.angle_alpha   90.00
_cell.angle_beta   90.00
_cell.angle_gamma   90.00
#
_symmetry.space_group_name_H-M   'P 1'
#
loop_
_entity.id
_entity.type
_entity.pdbx_description
1 polymer ?
#
loop_
_entity_poly.entity_id
_entity_poly.type
_entity_poly.pdbx_seq_one_letter_code
_entity_poly.pdbx_strand_id
1 'polypeptide(L)'
;MTMQNTPLLMSRILGRGAELDPGVEVVTAQANGTHRQTLKQTWERAQQLANALKAHGIDTGDRIASFMWNNYRHLELYQGVPSMGCVLHTLNIRLSPADLEYIINHAGDRIIFADEDLLPLLEPLWGKIPCVELLVICRHGEGGESSFENQIDYEDFIAGHEPAFDWPDIPETAPMGLCYTSGTTGNPKGVMYTNRSTYLHTLTESLTDSMGLSALDSLLGIVPMFHAMGWGLPFAASMLGTKQVYPHRFMTPDSFLSLMEQEEVTISAGVPTIWQGVRAALTANPDKYDLSSLDRLTCGGSAPPVEMMRWYWNSFEIEMIQGWGMTETNPLGTLSRKVSKRSQVGISEDQQFENIAKAGLAMPGLEIEIFDEEWKPLPHDGEAVGELCIRGPWIASEYFNDPQPEKFHDGWLVTGDVAKMDADQYVIICDRSKDMIKSGGEWISSVDLENHIVGMPEIAQAAVVAQPHPKWDERPVAVVIMAEGQSLDQAAVIEHCSKVFAKWQLPDEVIAVESLPLGPTGKIEKKTIRANMEKEGYKLPDLR
;
A
#
# COMPACT_ATOMS: atom_id res chain seq x y z
N MET A 1 36.78 8.89 -14.97
CA MET A 1 35.95 8.66 -13.76
C MET A 1 36.81 7.91 -12.75
N THR A 2 36.79 8.31 -11.49
CA THR A 2 37.61 7.71 -10.42
C THR A 2 36.85 6.71 -9.54
N MET A 3 35.51 6.71 -9.64
CA MET A 3 34.62 5.76 -8.93
C MET A 3 34.19 4.64 -9.87
N GLN A 4 33.92 3.47 -9.31
CA GLN A 4 33.39 2.34 -10.06
C GLN A 4 31.97 2.64 -10.57
N ASN A 5 31.69 2.26 -11.81
CA ASN A 5 30.36 2.36 -12.41
C ASN A 5 29.63 1.03 -12.30
N THR A 6 29.30 0.62 -11.07
CA THR A 6 28.58 -0.62 -10.79
C THR A 6 27.08 -0.33 -10.85
N PRO A 7 26.30 -1.04 -11.71
CA PRO A 7 24.86 -0.80 -11.81
C PRO A 7 24.12 -1.20 -10.53
N LEU A 8 23.07 -0.44 -10.20
CA LEU A 8 22.20 -0.67 -9.05
C LEU A 8 21.15 -1.75 -9.40
N LEU A 9 21.53 -3.02 -9.23
CA LEU A 9 20.70 -4.18 -9.56
C LEU A 9 20.14 -4.83 -8.30
N MET A 10 18.88 -5.24 -8.35
CA MET A 10 18.23 -5.95 -7.25
C MET A 10 18.94 -7.27 -6.91
N SER A 11 19.46 -7.98 -7.92
CA SER A 11 20.26 -9.20 -7.72
C SER A 11 21.49 -9.01 -6.81
N ARG A 12 21.99 -7.79 -6.68
CA ARG A 12 23.15 -7.47 -5.82
C ARG A 12 22.81 -7.30 -4.35
N ILE A 13 21.53 -7.11 -4.01
CA ILE A 13 21.09 -6.85 -2.63
C ILE A 13 20.14 -7.92 -2.10
N LEU A 14 19.36 -8.59 -2.95
CA LEU A 14 18.35 -9.54 -2.48
C LEU A 14 18.92 -10.79 -1.81
N GLY A 15 20.05 -11.29 -2.29
CA GLY A 15 20.74 -12.43 -1.66
C GLY A 15 21.56 -12.09 -0.41
N ARG A 16 21.77 -10.77 -0.14
CA ARG A 16 22.68 -10.34 0.92
C ARG A 16 22.30 -10.85 2.31
N GLY A 17 21.01 -10.79 2.68
CA GLY A 17 20.56 -11.29 3.98
C GLY A 17 20.80 -12.79 4.15
N ALA A 18 20.55 -13.56 3.10
CA ALA A 18 20.81 -15.00 3.08
C ALA A 18 22.32 -15.35 3.22
N GLU A 19 23.21 -14.49 2.71
CA GLU A 19 24.66 -14.64 2.85
C GLU A 19 25.15 -14.26 4.24
N LEU A 20 24.60 -13.19 4.83
CA LEU A 20 25.02 -12.68 6.14
C LEU A 20 24.52 -13.51 7.32
N ASP A 21 23.25 -13.88 7.28
CA ASP A 21 22.60 -14.69 8.32
C ASP A 21 21.69 -15.75 7.67
N PRO A 22 22.29 -16.86 7.19
CA PRO A 22 21.57 -17.88 6.44
C PRO A 22 20.47 -18.59 7.24
N GLY A 23 20.51 -18.53 8.58
CA GLY A 23 19.59 -19.21 9.48
C GLY A 23 18.32 -18.42 9.80
N VAL A 24 18.23 -17.14 9.45
CA VAL A 24 17.03 -16.32 9.68
C VAL A 24 15.83 -16.92 8.97
N GLU A 25 14.69 -16.93 9.64
CA GLU A 25 13.50 -17.62 9.16
C GLU A 25 12.60 -16.73 8.27
N VAL A 26 12.00 -17.38 7.29
CA VAL A 26 10.81 -16.95 6.56
C VAL A 26 9.66 -17.86 6.97
N VAL A 27 8.66 -17.30 7.62
CA VAL A 27 7.53 -18.01 8.19
C VAL A 27 6.26 -17.68 7.42
N THR A 28 5.46 -18.67 7.06
CA THR A 28 4.17 -18.48 6.41
C THR A 28 3.09 -19.23 7.16
N ALA A 29 2.00 -18.55 7.52
CA ALA A 29 0.85 -19.18 8.16
C ALA A 29 0.19 -20.21 7.23
N GLN A 30 -0.25 -21.31 7.79
CA GLN A 30 -1.00 -22.38 7.12
C GLN A 30 -2.23 -22.73 7.94
N ALA A 31 -3.18 -23.48 7.37
CA ALA A 31 -4.38 -23.92 8.08
C ALA A 31 -4.08 -24.69 9.38
N ASN A 32 -3.00 -25.46 9.38
CA ASN A 32 -2.57 -26.27 10.53
C ASN A 32 -1.14 -25.93 10.94
N GLY A 33 -0.89 -24.69 11.41
CA GLY A 33 0.41 -24.25 11.88
C GLY A 33 1.10 -23.29 10.91
N THR A 34 2.42 -23.46 10.71
CA THR A 34 3.24 -22.58 9.86
C THR A 34 4.21 -23.38 9.01
N HIS A 35 4.43 -22.92 7.79
CA HIS A 35 5.59 -23.32 7.00
C HIS A 35 6.80 -22.48 7.42
N ARG A 36 7.95 -23.10 7.58
CA ARG A 36 9.21 -22.44 7.93
C ARG A 36 10.31 -22.85 6.98
N GLN A 37 11.03 -21.87 6.49
CA GLN A 37 12.28 -22.06 5.77
C GLN A 37 13.24 -20.93 6.14
N THR A 38 14.53 -21.13 5.87
CA THR A 38 15.52 -20.08 6.13
C THR A 38 15.64 -19.12 4.94
N LEU A 39 16.21 -17.93 5.16
CA LEU A 39 16.54 -17.00 4.08
C LEU A 39 17.47 -17.63 3.05
N LYS A 40 18.41 -18.47 3.51
CA LYS A 40 19.27 -19.23 2.59
C LYS A 40 18.44 -20.16 1.70
N GLN A 41 17.53 -20.94 2.27
CA GLN A 41 16.65 -21.83 1.50
C GLN A 41 15.77 -21.03 0.52
N THR A 42 15.23 -19.90 0.96
CA THR A 42 14.44 -19.01 0.11
C THR A 42 15.26 -18.52 -1.10
N TRP A 43 16.50 -18.09 -0.88
CA TRP A 43 17.38 -17.61 -1.93
C TRP A 43 17.83 -18.75 -2.89
N GLU A 44 18.14 -19.94 -2.35
CA GLU A 44 18.45 -21.12 -3.15
C GLU A 44 17.26 -21.52 -4.05
N ARG A 45 16.04 -21.51 -3.51
CA ARG A 45 14.81 -21.80 -4.27
C ARG A 45 14.50 -20.70 -5.29
N ALA A 46 14.77 -19.44 -5.00
CA ALA A 46 14.68 -18.35 -5.99
C ALA A 46 15.65 -18.54 -7.16
N GLN A 47 16.84 -19.11 -6.92
CA GLN A 47 17.78 -19.46 -7.98
C GLN A 47 17.33 -20.69 -8.78
N GLN A 48 16.76 -21.70 -8.13
CA GLN A 48 16.11 -22.82 -8.82
C GLN A 48 14.97 -22.36 -9.72
N LEU A 49 14.14 -21.43 -9.21
CA LEU A 49 13.06 -20.79 -9.99
C LEU A 49 13.61 -20.06 -11.22
N ALA A 50 14.70 -19.29 -11.08
CA ALA A 50 15.32 -18.59 -12.21
C ALA A 50 15.85 -19.59 -13.27
N ASN A 51 16.44 -20.71 -12.84
CA ASN A 51 16.86 -21.76 -13.75
C ASN A 51 15.68 -22.44 -14.47
N ALA A 52 14.59 -22.70 -13.75
CA ALA A 52 13.36 -23.28 -14.32
C ALA A 52 12.73 -22.35 -15.36
N LEU A 53 12.62 -21.06 -15.05
CA LEU A 53 12.12 -20.03 -15.97
C LEU A 53 12.99 -19.95 -17.23
N LYS A 54 14.31 -19.93 -17.07
CA LYS A 54 15.26 -19.94 -18.20
C LYS A 54 15.12 -21.19 -19.05
N ALA A 55 14.99 -22.37 -18.44
CA ALA A 55 14.78 -23.64 -19.14
C ALA A 55 13.45 -23.66 -19.91
N HIS A 56 12.45 -22.92 -19.44
CA HIS A 56 11.15 -22.72 -20.12
C HIS A 56 11.21 -21.65 -21.23
N GLY A 57 12.36 -21.05 -21.50
CA GLY A 57 12.54 -20.05 -22.54
C GLY A 57 12.15 -18.63 -22.16
N ILE A 58 12.18 -18.31 -20.86
CA ILE A 58 12.00 -16.96 -20.34
C ILE A 58 13.32 -16.20 -20.42
N ASP A 59 13.28 -15.02 -21.01
CA ASP A 59 14.43 -14.15 -21.22
C ASP A 59 14.28 -12.81 -20.50
N THR A 60 15.39 -12.08 -20.38
CA THR A 60 15.42 -10.71 -19.81
C THR A 60 14.36 -9.82 -20.44
N GLY A 61 13.56 -9.15 -19.60
CA GLY A 61 12.49 -8.26 -20.00
C GLY A 61 11.11 -8.94 -20.15
N ASP A 62 11.04 -10.28 -20.10
CA ASP A 62 9.75 -10.98 -20.06
C ASP A 62 8.99 -10.68 -18.76
N ARG A 63 7.66 -10.67 -18.84
CA ARG A 63 6.79 -10.42 -17.71
C ARG A 63 6.24 -11.74 -17.18
N ILE A 64 6.40 -11.89 -15.86
CA ILE A 64 5.98 -13.06 -15.10
C ILE A 64 4.95 -12.55 -14.07
N ALA A 65 3.73 -13.04 -14.19
CA ALA A 65 2.66 -12.62 -13.28
C ALA A 65 2.60 -13.49 -12.02
N SER A 66 2.27 -12.85 -10.89
CA SER A 66 1.89 -13.54 -9.65
C SER A 66 0.46 -13.21 -9.26
N PHE A 67 -0.36 -14.23 -9.00
CA PHE A 67 -1.72 -14.13 -8.50
C PHE A 67 -1.79 -14.87 -7.15
N MET A 68 -1.24 -14.25 -6.12
CA MET A 68 -0.86 -14.93 -4.87
C MET A 68 -1.13 -14.08 -3.64
N TRP A 69 -1.35 -14.76 -2.54
CA TRP A 69 -1.27 -14.18 -1.20
C TRP A 69 0.17 -13.88 -0.78
N ASN A 70 0.36 -13.22 0.37
CA ASN A 70 1.67 -13.04 0.98
C ASN A 70 2.16 -14.35 1.57
N ASN A 71 3.14 -14.99 0.92
CA ASN A 71 3.71 -16.26 1.37
C ASN A 71 5.16 -16.43 0.88
N TYR A 72 5.82 -17.49 1.33
CA TYR A 72 7.22 -17.76 1.01
C TYR A 72 7.49 -17.97 -0.49
N ARG A 73 6.56 -18.59 -1.25
CA ARG A 73 6.75 -18.78 -2.71
C ARG A 73 6.62 -17.45 -3.46
N HIS A 74 5.72 -16.57 -3.00
CA HIS A 74 5.64 -15.23 -3.54
C HIS A 74 6.95 -14.45 -3.29
N LEU A 75 7.57 -14.63 -2.10
CA LEU A 75 8.90 -14.05 -1.83
C LEU A 75 9.98 -14.63 -2.75
N GLU A 76 9.95 -15.93 -3.06
CA GLU A 76 10.87 -16.55 -4.01
C GLU A 76 10.74 -15.92 -5.41
N LEU A 77 9.51 -15.59 -5.86
CA LEU A 77 9.31 -14.82 -7.08
C LEU A 77 9.90 -13.41 -6.98
N TYR A 78 9.69 -12.72 -5.85
CA TYR A 78 10.26 -11.38 -5.61
C TYR A 78 11.78 -11.35 -5.68
N GLN A 79 12.41 -12.42 -5.27
CA GLN A 79 13.87 -12.54 -5.32
C GLN A 79 14.37 -13.02 -6.69
N GLY A 80 13.75 -14.05 -7.26
CA GLY A 80 14.22 -14.71 -8.46
C GLY A 80 13.92 -13.96 -9.75
N VAL A 81 12.67 -13.51 -9.96
CA VAL A 81 12.22 -12.89 -11.20
C VAL A 81 12.97 -11.58 -11.51
N PRO A 82 13.03 -10.59 -10.59
CA PRO A 82 13.79 -9.38 -10.86
C PRO A 82 15.28 -9.62 -10.99
N SER A 83 15.85 -10.57 -10.23
CA SER A 83 17.27 -10.85 -10.24
C SER A 83 17.74 -11.45 -11.57
N MET A 84 16.90 -12.20 -12.26
CA MET A 84 17.22 -12.73 -13.60
C MET A 84 16.97 -11.71 -14.74
N GLY A 85 16.56 -10.49 -14.40
CA GLY A 85 16.29 -9.42 -15.37
C GLY A 85 14.90 -9.46 -15.99
N CYS A 86 13.98 -10.23 -15.42
CA CYS A 86 12.57 -10.28 -15.80
C CYS A 86 11.75 -9.29 -14.99
N VAL A 87 10.51 -9.07 -15.40
CA VAL A 87 9.57 -8.16 -14.74
C VAL A 87 8.55 -8.97 -13.94
N LEU A 88 8.53 -8.81 -12.64
CA LEU A 88 7.48 -9.37 -11.79
C LEU A 88 6.23 -8.49 -11.88
N HIS A 89 5.16 -9.00 -12.48
CA HIS A 89 3.86 -8.35 -12.54
C HIS A 89 2.96 -8.90 -11.43
N THR A 90 2.72 -8.12 -10.39
CA THR A 90 1.89 -8.55 -9.27
C THR A 90 0.42 -8.24 -9.53
N LEU A 91 -0.38 -9.28 -9.80
CA LEU A 91 -1.81 -9.17 -10.08
C LEU A 91 -2.60 -8.98 -8.78
N ASN A 92 -3.39 -7.92 -8.71
CA ASN A 92 -4.27 -7.71 -7.57
C ASN A 92 -5.44 -8.70 -7.60
N ILE A 93 -5.46 -9.62 -6.64
CA ILE A 93 -6.45 -10.70 -6.49
C ILE A 93 -7.89 -10.22 -6.25
N ARG A 94 -8.09 -8.93 -6.01
CA ARG A 94 -9.39 -8.30 -5.74
C ARG A 94 -9.97 -7.55 -6.94
N LEU A 95 -9.27 -7.58 -8.08
CA LEU A 95 -9.77 -6.95 -9.30
C LEU A 95 -10.91 -7.76 -9.92
N SER A 96 -11.73 -7.06 -10.71
CA SER A 96 -12.76 -7.71 -11.51
C SER A 96 -12.13 -8.62 -12.57
N PRO A 97 -12.82 -9.67 -13.04
CA PRO A 97 -12.34 -10.48 -14.17
C PRO A 97 -12.02 -9.65 -15.41
N ALA A 98 -12.77 -8.58 -15.70
CA ALA A 98 -12.51 -7.72 -16.84
C ALA A 98 -11.21 -6.90 -16.68
N ASP A 99 -10.94 -6.41 -15.48
CA ASP A 99 -9.69 -5.70 -15.21
C ASP A 99 -8.49 -6.65 -15.25
N LEU A 100 -8.63 -7.86 -14.70
CA LEU A 100 -7.58 -8.90 -14.77
C LEU A 100 -7.27 -9.28 -16.22
N GLU A 101 -8.31 -9.54 -17.03
CA GLU A 101 -8.16 -9.80 -18.47
C GLU A 101 -7.40 -8.68 -19.17
N TYR A 102 -7.77 -7.43 -18.87
CA TYR A 102 -7.12 -6.26 -19.45
C TYR A 102 -5.65 -6.17 -19.06
N ILE A 103 -5.31 -6.21 -17.76
CA ILE A 103 -3.93 -5.99 -17.30
C ILE A 103 -2.99 -7.11 -17.71
N ILE A 104 -3.44 -8.37 -17.72
CA ILE A 104 -2.66 -9.53 -18.16
C ILE A 104 -2.31 -9.40 -19.65
N ASN A 105 -3.29 -9.09 -20.49
CA ASN A 105 -3.06 -8.91 -21.94
C ASN A 105 -2.24 -7.65 -22.24
N HIS A 106 -2.52 -6.52 -21.54
CA HIS A 106 -1.79 -5.28 -21.73
C HIS A 106 -0.32 -5.41 -21.31
N ALA A 107 -0.05 -6.11 -20.20
CA ALA A 107 1.31 -6.46 -19.79
C ALA A 107 1.96 -7.47 -20.74
N GLY A 108 1.18 -8.37 -21.33
CA GLY A 108 1.68 -9.50 -22.14
C GLY A 108 2.41 -10.50 -21.25
N ASP A 109 1.78 -10.91 -20.16
CA ASP A 109 2.33 -11.89 -19.22
C ASP A 109 2.48 -13.25 -19.88
N ARG A 110 3.66 -13.87 -19.76
CA ARG A 110 3.92 -15.17 -20.36
C ARG A 110 3.62 -16.35 -19.43
N ILE A 111 3.86 -16.17 -18.13
CA ILE A 111 3.60 -17.18 -17.10
C ILE A 111 2.81 -16.54 -15.97
N ILE A 112 1.83 -17.28 -15.42
CA ILE A 112 1.14 -16.91 -14.18
C ILE A 112 1.49 -17.92 -13.11
N PHE A 113 1.99 -17.43 -11.96
CA PHE A 113 2.08 -18.19 -10.71
C PHE A 113 0.85 -17.87 -9.86
N ALA A 114 0.11 -18.90 -9.44
CA ALA A 114 -1.12 -18.70 -8.69
C ALA A 114 -1.23 -19.62 -7.48
N ASP A 115 -1.70 -19.09 -6.35
CA ASP A 115 -2.10 -19.91 -5.22
C ASP A 115 -3.37 -20.72 -5.58
N GLU A 116 -3.42 -21.98 -5.17
CA GLU A 116 -4.46 -22.93 -5.59
C GLU A 116 -5.88 -22.49 -5.23
N ASP A 117 -6.06 -21.80 -4.09
CA ASP A 117 -7.35 -21.29 -3.64
C ASP A 117 -7.84 -20.06 -4.44
N LEU A 118 -6.97 -19.43 -5.21
CA LEU A 118 -7.30 -18.30 -6.09
C LEU A 118 -7.64 -18.74 -7.53
N LEU A 119 -7.39 -20.00 -7.91
CA LEU A 119 -7.65 -20.51 -9.27
C LEU A 119 -9.09 -20.27 -9.75
N PRO A 120 -10.15 -20.42 -8.92
CA PRO A 120 -11.51 -20.15 -9.35
C PRO A 120 -11.74 -18.73 -9.89
N LEU A 121 -10.93 -17.75 -9.47
CA LEU A 121 -10.99 -16.37 -9.96
C LEU A 121 -10.35 -16.22 -11.35
N LEU A 122 -9.41 -17.09 -11.73
CA LEU A 122 -8.76 -17.10 -13.03
C LEU A 122 -9.52 -17.97 -14.07
N GLU A 123 -10.33 -18.94 -13.63
CA GLU A 123 -11.06 -19.84 -14.55
C GLU A 123 -11.87 -19.11 -15.64
N PRO A 124 -12.59 -18.00 -15.36
CA PRO A 124 -13.34 -17.27 -16.39
C PRO A 124 -12.46 -16.57 -17.45
N LEU A 125 -11.14 -16.51 -17.22
CA LEU A 125 -10.18 -15.81 -18.08
C LEU A 125 -9.52 -16.75 -19.10
N TRP A 126 -9.52 -18.06 -18.88
CA TRP A 126 -8.89 -19.00 -19.81
C TRP A 126 -9.52 -18.87 -21.21
N GLY A 127 -8.67 -18.76 -22.23
CA GLY A 127 -9.09 -18.45 -23.60
C GLY A 127 -9.20 -16.94 -23.91
N LYS A 128 -9.17 -16.06 -22.92
CA LYS A 128 -9.19 -14.60 -23.10
C LYS A 128 -7.83 -13.93 -22.86
N ILE A 129 -6.88 -14.69 -22.34
CA ILE A 129 -5.51 -14.26 -22.05
C ILE A 129 -4.50 -15.08 -22.86
N PRO A 130 -4.52 -14.97 -24.21
CA PRO A 130 -3.72 -15.81 -25.12
C PRO A 130 -2.21 -15.59 -24.99
N CYS A 131 -1.76 -14.55 -24.31
CA CYS A 131 -0.35 -14.32 -24.04
C CYS A 131 0.24 -15.28 -23.00
N VAL A 132 -0.60 -15.89 -22.16
CA VAL A 132 -0.17 -16.80 -21.08
C VAL A 132 0.12 -18.18 -21.65
N GLU A 133 1.38 -18.60 -21.52
CA GLU A 133 1.90 -19.88 -22.04
C GLU A 133 1.85 -20.99 -21.02
N LEU A 134 1.96 -20.64 -19.71
CA LEU A 134 2.02 -21.62 -18.61
C LEU A 134 1.36 -21.06 -17.35
N LEU A 135 0.64 -21.94 -16.63
CA LEU A 135 0.17 -21.71 -15.28
C LEU A 135 0.99 -22.54 -14.29
N VAL A 136 1.64 -21.90 -13.32
CA VAL A 136 2.35 -22.58 -12.24
C VAL A 136 1.53 -22.47 -10.95
N ILE A 137 1.10 -23.61 -10.43
CA ILE A 137 0.17 -23.68 -9.29
C ILE A 137 0.94 -23.87 -7.98
N CYS A 138 0.75 -22.97 -7.03
CA CYS A 138 1.28 -23.04 -5.68
C CYS A 138 0.30 -23.79 -4.77
N ARG A 139 0.56 -25.10 -4.54
CA ARG A 139 -0.30 -25.97 -3.73
C ARG A 139 -0.10 -25.77 -2.24
N HIS A 140 -1.17 -25.71 -1.49
CA HIS A 140 -1.20 -25.62 -0.02
C HIS A 140 -1.94 -26.82 0.60
N GLY A 141 -2.39 -27.77 -0.22
CA GLY A 141 -3.10 -28.99 0.23
C GLY A 141 -4.59 -28.79 0.46
N GLU A 142 -5.19 -27.71 -0.02
CA GLU A 142 -6.63 -27.40 0.14
C GLU A 142 -7.38 -27.34 -1.20
N GLY A 143 -6.71 -27.73 -2.27
CA GLY A 143 -7.18 -28.14 -3.57
C GLY A 143 -8.07 -27.17 -4.36
N GLY A 144 -7.47 -26.39 -5.24
CA GLY A 144 -8.12 -25.90 -6.45
C GLY A 144 -7.70 -26.74 -7.65
N GLU A 145 -8.61 -27.02 -8.57
CA GLU A 145 -8.29 -27.54 -9.89
C GLU A 145 -8.42 -26.41 -10.91
N SER A 146 -7.63 -26.47 -11.98
CA SER A 146 -7.72 -25.54 -13.10
C SER A 146 -7.98 -26.30 -14.40
N SER A 147 -8.77 -25.73 -15.28
CA SER A 147 -9.00 -26.24 -16.64
C SER A 147 -7.95 -25.77 -17.64
N PHE A 148 -6.95 -24.99 -17.22
CA PHE A 148 -5.88 -24.52 -18.09
C PHE A 148 -5.01 -25.69 -18.56
N GLU A 149 -4.85 -25.87 -19.88
CA GLU A 149 -4.21 -27.07 -20.44
C GLU A 149 -2.73 -27.19 -20.04
N ASN A 150 -1.99 -26.07 -20.07
CA ASN A 150 -0.56 -26.05 -19.82
C ASN A 150 -0.27 -25.59 -18.39
N GLN A 151 -0.33 -26.51 -17.44
CA GLN A 151 -0.14 -26.23 -16.02
C GLN A 151 0.86 -27.21 -15.37
N ILE A 152 1.52 -26.73 -14.32
CA ILE A 152 2.46 -27.52 -13.52
C ILE A 152 2.42 -27.03 -12.06
N ASP A 153 2.66 -27.92 -11.11
CA ASP A 153 2.80 -27.53 -9.72
C ASP A 153 4.15 -26.84 -9.48
N TYR A 154 4.19 -25.84 -8.59
CA TYR A 154 5.37 -25.04 -8.31
C TYR A 154 6.59 -25.88 -7.91
N GLU A 155 6.39 -26.86 -7.03
CA GLU A 155 7.48 -27.72 -6.56
C GLU A 155 8.04 -28.60 -7.70
N ASP A 156 7.19 -29.07 -8.59
CA ASP A 156 7.63 -29.82 -9.78
C ASP A 156 8.32 -28.90 -10.79
N PHE A 157 7.87 -27.65 -10.91
CA PHE A 157 8.46 -26.66 -11.82
C PHE A 157 9.91 -26.35 -11.47
N ILE A 158 10.22 -26.21 -10.18
CA ILE A 158 11.59 -25.90 -9.72
C ILE A 158 12.44 -27.15 -9.44
N ALA A 159 11.81 -28.34 -9.40
CA ALA A 159 12.50 -29.58 -9.08
C ALA A 159 13.63 -29.91 -10.06
N GLY A 160 14.76 -30.39 -9.52
CA GLY A 160 15.90 -30.81 -10.32
C GLY A 160 16.75 -29.69 -10.91
N HIS A 161 16.37 -28.43 -10.69
CA HIS A 161 17.19 -27.28 -11.06
C HIS A 161 18.22 -26.95 -9.98
N GLU A 162 19.39 -26.47 -10.40
CA GLU A 162 20.47 -26.11 -9.49
C GLU A 162 20.11 -24.89 -8.63
N PRO A 163 20.47 -24.88 -7.33
CA PRO A 163 20.23 -23.75 -6.43
C PRO A 163 21.32 -22.66 -6.57
N ALA A 164 21.80 -22.44 -7.78
CA ALA A 164 22.79 -21.45 -8.14
C ALA A 164 22.47 -20.91 -9.55
N PHE A 165 22.48 -19.59 -9.71
CA PHE A 165 22.17 -18.92 -10.97
C PHE A 165 23.15 -17.78 -11.24
N ASP A 166 23.67 -17.68 -12.46
CA ASP A 166 24.50 -16.56 -12.89
C ASP A 166 23.60 -15.38 -13.29
N TRP A 167 23.45 -14.44 -12.36
CA TRP A 167 22.62 -13.26 -12.58
C TRP A 167 23.18 -12.37 -13.68
N PRO A 168 22.34 -11.96 -14.67
CA PRO A 168 22.81 -11.15 -15.79
C PRO A 168 23.24 -9.75 -15.35
N ASP A 169 24.25 -9.21 -16.01
CA ASP A 169 24.65 -7.81 -15.86
C ASP A 169 23.84 -6.96 -16.86
N ILE A 170 22.82 -6.30 -16.36
CA ILE A 170 21.85 -5.51 -17.13
C ILE A 170 21.97 -4.03 -16.76
N PRO A 171 21.43 -3.09 -17.57
CA PRO A 171 21.33 -1.70 -17.16
C PRO A 171 20.47 -1.53 -15.89
N GLU A 172 20.87 -0.65 -14.98
CA GLU A 172 20.08 -0.35 -13.78
C GLU A 172 18.71 0.26 -14.08
N THR A 173 18.52 0.80 -15.29
CA THR A 173 17.24 1.29 -15.80
C THR A 173 16.34 0.18 -16.36
N ALA A 174 16.84 -1.07 -16.42
CA ALA A 174 16.01 -2.20 -16.84
C ALA A 174 14.82 -2.37 -15.87
N PRO A 175 13.62 -2.65 -16.41
CA PRO A 175 12.44 -2.89 -15.59
C PRO A 175 12.60 -4.15 -14.73
N MET A 176 12.00 -4.16 -13.56
CA MET A 176 12.04 -5.28 -12.61
C MET A 176 10.68 -5.63 -12.02
N GLY A 177 9.75 -4.69 -12.01
CA GLY A 177 8.43 -4.87 -11.45
C GLY A 177 7.39 -4.05 -12.18
N LEU A 178 6.15 -4.55 -12.21
CA LEU A 178 5.00 -3.88 -12.81
C LEU A 178 3.81 -3.96 -11.86
N CYS A 179 3.25 -2.80 -11.53
CA CYS A 179 2.05 -2.70 -10.70
C CYS A 179 1.00 -1.86 -11.42
N TYR A 180 -0.26 -2.32 -11.41
CA TYR A 180 -1.36 -1.53 -11.95
C TYR A 180 -2.09 -0.77 -10.83
N THR A 181 -2.41 0.49 -11.12
CA THR A 181 -3.29 1.28 -10.26
C THR A 181 -4.74 0.86 -10.50
N SER A 182 -5.57 0.89 -9.46
CA SER A 182 -7.02 0.80 -9.63
C SER A 182 -7.52 2.10 -10.27
N GLY A 183 -7.58 2.15 -11.59
CA GLY A 183 -8.03 3.33 -12.32
C GLY A 183 -9.39 3.83 -11.82
N THR A 184 -9.42 5.02 -11.23
CA THR A 184 -10.69 5.65 -10.80
C THR A 184 -11.52 6.18 -11.98
N THR A 185 -10.86 6.31 -13.14
CA THR A 185 -11.49 6.75 -14.40
C THR A 185 -10.82 6.02 -15.55
N GLY A 186 -11.47 4.99 -16.10
CA GLY A 186 -10.94 4.22 -17.23
C GLY A 186 -10.22 2.92 -16.81
N ASN A 187 -9.42 2.37 -17.72
CA ASN A 187 -8.66 1.15 -17.48
C ASN A 187 -7.56 1.35 -16.42
N PRO A 188 -7.18 0.29 -15.68
CA PRO A 188 -6.03 0.32 -14.80
C PRO A 188 -4.76 0.75 -15.53
N LYS A 189 -3.91 1.58 -14.88
CA LYS A 189 -2.66 2.10 -15.45
C LYS A 189 -1.47 1.37 -14.87
N GLY A 190 -0.58 0.88 -15.73
CA GLY A 190 0.63 0.18 -15.32
C GLY A 190 1.75 1.15 -14.95
N VAL A 191 2.40 0.91 -13.82
CA VAL A 191 3.62 1.61 -13.40
C VAL A 191 4.77 0.62 -13.40
N MET A 192 5.79 0.90 -14.21
CA MET A 192 6.95 0.06 -14.39
C MET A 192 8.08 0.52 -13.47
N TYR A 193 8.44 -0.32 -12.49
CA TYR A 193 9.58 -0.07 -11.62
C TYR A 193 10.87 -0.57 -12.26
N THR A 194 11.97 0.18 -12.07
CA THR A 194 13.29 -0.21 -12.55
C THR A 194 14.13 -0.79 -11.41
N ASN A 195 15.21 -1.51 -11.77
CA ASN A 195 16.20 -1.94 -10.79
C ASN A 195 16.71 -0.76 -9.95
N ARG A 196 17.10 0.34 -10.60
CA ARG A 196 17.57 1.55 -9.92
C ARG A 196 16.54 2.15 -8.98
N SER A 197 15.30 2.33 -9.43
CA SER A 197 14.25 2.96 -8.63
C SER A 197 13.99 2.14 -7.36
N THR A 198 13.82 0.83 -7.50
CA THR A 198 13.53 -0.05 -6.36
C THR A 198 14.75 -0.24 -5.45
N TYR A 199 15.97 -0.29 -6.01
CA TYR A 199 17.20 -0.35 -5.21
C TYR A 199 17.33 0.86 -4.27
N LEU A 200 17.15 2.08 -4.81
CA LEU A 200 17.24 3.33 -4.03
C LEU A 200 16.10 3.45 -3.02
N HIS A 201 14.88 3.06 -3.41
CA HIS A 201 13.74 3.00 -2.50
C HIS A 201 14.02 2.04 -1.34
N THR A 202 14.49 0.82 -1.62
CA THR A 202 14.83 -0.20 -0.61
C THR A 202 15.86 0.30 0.40
N LEU A 203 16.91 0.99 -0.05
CA LEU A 203 17.87 1.60 0.85
C LEU A 203 17.24 2.72 1.70
N THR A 204 16.40 3.54 1.08
CA THR A 204 15.82 4.71 1.73
C THR A 204 14.79 4.32 2.79
N GLU A 205 13.94 3.34 2.53
CA GLU A 205 12.97 2.87 3.54
C GLU A 205 13.64 2.20 4.75
N SER A 206 14.86 1.65 4.57
CA SER A 206 15.66 1.04 5.64
C SER A 206 16.36 2.06 6.54
N LEU A 207 16.38 3.35 6.18
CA LEU A 207 17.00 4.39 7.02
C LEU A 207 16.30 4.49 8.39
N THR A 208 17.07 4.80 9.42
CA THR A 208 16.57 5.03 10.79
C THR A 208 15.47 6.08 10.84
N ASP A 209 15.61 7.15 10.04
CA ASP A 209 14.64 8.25 9.95
C ASP A 209 13.47 7.93 8.99
N SER A 210 13.41 6.72 8.47
CA SER A 210 12.30 6.18 7.67
C SER A 210 11.53 5.13 8.48
N MET A 211 11.29 3.94 7.93
CA MET A 211 10.69 2.82 8.67
C MET A 211 11.66 2.20 9.68
N GLY A 212 12.96 2.41 9.48
CA GLY A 212 14.02 1.95 10.37
C GLY A 212 14.15 0.43 10.45
N LEU A 213 13.84 -0.28 9.35
CA LEU A 213 13.95 -1.74 9.32
C LEU A 213 15.41 -2.17 9.49
N SER A 214 15.64 -3.20 10.29
CA SER A 214 16.97 -3.74 10.61
C SER A 214 17.02 -5.27 10.55
N ALA A 215 18.22 -5.83 10.58
CA ALA A 215 18.42 -7.28 10.66
C ALA A 215 17.89 -7.88 11.98
N LEU A 216 17.69 -7.07 13.01
CA LEU A 216 17.20 -7.53 14.31
C LEU A 216 15.67 -7.53 14.42
N ASP A 217 14.99 -7.03 13.39
CA ASP A 217 13.54 -6.99 13.35
C ASP A 217 12.93 -8.35 12.97
N SER A 218 11.68 -8.55 13.38
CA SER A 218 10.76 -9.56 12.90
C SER A 218 9.59 -8.83 12.23
N LEU A 219 9.52 -8.91 10.89
CA LEU A 219 8.55 -8.20 10.06
C LEU A 219 7.31 -9.06 9.82
N LEU A 220 6.13 -8.62 10.24
CA LEU A 220 4.87 -9.20 9.78
C LEU A 220 4.39 -8.49 8.50
N GLY A 221 4.49 -9.17 7.38
CA GLY A 221 4.14 -8.65 6.04
C GLY A 221 2.64 -8.74 5.77
N ILE A 222 1.85 -7.80 6.31
CA ILE A 222 0.39 -7.71 6.09
C ILE A 222 0.06 -6.99 4.78
N VAL A 223 0.82 -5.95 4.42
CA VAL A 223 0.61 -5.24 3.15
C VAL A 223 0.61 -6.24 2.01
N PRO A 224 -0.45 -6.26 1.18
CA PRO A 224 -0.51 -7.23 0.09
C PRO A 224 0.69 -7.09 -0.86
N MET A 225 1.40 -8.18 -1.10
CA MET A 225 2.52 -8.21 -2.04
C MET A 225 2.06 -7.91 -3.47
N PHE A 226 0.79 -8.15 -3.79
CA PHE A 226 0.22 -7.78 -5.08
C PHE A 226 -0.11 -6.28 -5.23
N HIS A 227 0.13 -5.45 -4.21
CA HIS A 227 -0.12 -4.00 -4.25
C HIS A 227 1.16 -3.23 -4.00
N ALA A 228 1.58 -2.43 -4.99
CA ALA A 228 2.79 -1.60 -4.94
C ALA A 228 4.01 -2.37 -4.35
N MET A 229 4.22 -3.60 -4.80
CA MET A 229 5.29 -4.51 -4.37
C MET A 229 5.39 -4.67 -2.84
N GLY A 230 4.24 -4.80 -2.14
CA GLY A 230 4.24 -4.96 -0.68
C GLY A 230 4.88 -3.77 0.06
N TRP A 231 4.80 -2.59 -0.55
CA TRP A 231 5.44 -1.33 -0.13
C TRP A 231 6.97 -1.42 -0.03
N GLY A 232 7.62 -2.31 -0.80
CA GLY A 232 9.08 -2.48 -0.79
C GLY A 232 9.62 -3.34 0.35
N LEU A 233 8.83 -3.58 1.40
CA LEU A 233 9.25 -4.29 2.60
C LEU A 233 9.86 -5.69 2.35
N PRO A 234 9.34 -6.53 1.43
CA PRO A 234 9.97 -7.81 1.13
C PRO A 234 11.40 -7.68 0.59
N PHE A 235 11.67 -6.62 -0.18
CA PHE A 235 13.02 -6.34 -0.70
C PHE A 235 13.96 -5.87 0.42
N ALA A 236 13.51 -4.92 1.26
CA ALA A 236 14.29 -4.40 2.37
C ALA A 236 14.62 -5.50 3.39
N ALA A 237 13.64 -6.31 3.76
CA ALA A 237 13.83 -7.44 4.66
C ALA A 237 14.81 -8.48 4.11
N SER A 238 14.72 -8.81 2.81
CA SER A 238 15.66 -9.72 2.16
C SER A 238 17.08 -9.16 2.11
N MET A 239 17.23 -7.86 1.82
CA MET A 239 18.53 -7.17 1.81
C MET A 239 19.20 -7.16 3.19
N LEU A 240 18.42 -6.89 4.24
CA LEU A 240 18.94 -6.72 5.60
C LEU A 240 19.16 -8.05 6.34
N GLY A 241 18.46 -9.12 5.95
CA GLY A 241 18.44 -10.37 6.73
C GLY A 241 17.43 -10.31 7.88
N THR A 242 16.35 -9.58 7.71
CA THR A 242 15.24 -9.48 8.67
C THR A 242 14.39 -10.75 8.62
N LYS A 243 13.94 -11.24 9.78
CA LYS A 243 12.94 -12.31 9.85
C LYS A 243 11.64 -11.85 9.19
N GLN A 244 11.04 -12.69 8.34
CA GLN A 244 9.84 -12.37 7.59
C GLN A 244 8.71 -13.33 7.94
N VAL A 245 7.56 -12.79 8.35
CA VAL A 245 6.37 -13.53 8.74
C VAL A 245 5.23 -13.14 7.80
N TYR A 246 4.59 -14.10 7.16
CA TYR A 246 3.51 -13.87 6.19
C TYR A 246 2.22 -14.53 6.64
N PRO A 247 1.10 -13.79 6.67
CA PRO A 247 -0.18 -14.30 7.13
C PRO A 247 -0.89 -15.20 6.10
N HIS A 248 -0.39 -15.28 4.85
CA HIS A 248 -1.06 -15.96 3.75
C HIS A 248 -2.48 -15.40 3.56
N ARG A 249 -3.50 -16.25 3.43
CA ARG A 249 -4.93 -15.87 3.32
C ARG A 249 -5.59 -15.56 4.67
N PHE A 250 -4.90 -15.78 5.79
CA PHE A 250 -5.46 -15.60 7.13
C PHE A 250 -5.40 -14.12 7.55
N MET A 251 -6.15 -13.30 6.85
CA MET A 251 -6.13 -11.84 6.96
C MET A 251 -7.14 -11.31 7.98
N THR A 252 -7.12 -11.86 9.20
CA THR A 252 -8.00 -11.43 10.30
C THR A 252 -7.19 -10.82 11.46
N PRO A 253 -7.78 -9.90 12.26
CA PRO A 253 -7.12 -9.34 13.43
C PRO A 253 -6.56 -10.39 14.40
N ASP A 254 -7.33 -11.43 14.71
CA ASP A 254 -6.87 -12.52 15.60
C ASP A 254 -5.68 -13.29 15.00
N SER A 255 -5.68 -13.53 13.69
CA SER A 255 -4.53 -14.17 13.02
C SER A 255 -3.29 -13.31 13.09
N PHE A 256 -3.42 -12.00 12.88
CA PHE A 256 -2.30 -11.06 12.98
C PHE A 256 -1.74 -11.04 14.40
N LEU A 257 -2.60 -10.91 15.41
CA LEU A 257 -2.21 -10.87 16.81
C LEU A 257 -1.54 -12.16 17.25
N SER A 258 -2.06 -13.33 16.82
CA SER A 258 -1.41 -14.62 17.09
C SER A 258 -0.02 -14.72 16.48
N LEU A 259 0.17 -14.22 15.24
CA LEU A 259 1.49 -14.20 14.59
C LEU A 259 2.42 -13.19 15.26
N MET A 260 1.91 -12.03 15.67
CA MET A 260 2.70 -11.01 16.37
C MET A 260 3.30 -11.57 17.67
N GLU A 261 2.49 -12.29 18.45
CA GLU A 261 2.95 -12.95 19.69
C GLU A 261 3.91 -14.11 19.40
N GLN A 262 3.48 -15.07 18.55
CA GLN A 262 4.23 -16.32 18.33
C GLN A 262 5.57 -16.11 17.65
N GLU A 263 5.69 -15.11 16.79
CA GLU A 263 6.88 -14.83 15.99
C GLU A 263 7.69 -13.63 16.53
N GLU A 264 7.31 -13.10 17.70
CA GLU A 264 7.95 -11.95 18.36
C GLU A 264 8.13 -10.80 17.36
N VAL A 265 7.03 -10.43 16.67
CA VAL A 265 7.03 -9.37 15.64
C VAL A 265 7.38 -8.03 16.27
N THR A 266 8.31 -7.32 15.64
CA THR A 266 8.75 -5.99 16.08
C THR A 266 8.17 -4.87 15.23
N ILE A 267 7.89 -5.16 13.95
CA ILE A 267 7.39 -4.18 12.98
C ILE A 267 6.35 -4.80 12.05
N SER A 268 5.35 -4.01 11.71
CA SER A 268 4.40 -4.33 10.64
C SER A 268 3.94 -3.07 9.91
N ALA A 269 3.33 -3.24 8.74
CA ALA A 269 2.75 -2.15 7.96
C ALA A 269 1.35 -2.51 7.47
N GLY A 270 0.47 -1.52 7.37
CA GLY A 270 -0.90 -1.73 6.91
C GLY A 270 -1.69 -0.44 6.74
N VAL A 271 -2.94 -0.59 6.35
CA VAL A 271 -3.88 0.53 6.20
C VAL A 271 -4.66 0.75 7.51
N PRO A 272 -5.25 1.95 7.74
CA PRO A 272 -5.96 2.25 8.99
C PRO A 272 -7.04 1.24 9.38
N THR A 273 -7.78 0.69 8.41
CA THR A 273 -8.85 -0.30 8.68
C THR A 273 -8.33 -1.59 9.31
N ILE A 274 -7.12 -2.02 8.96
CA ILE A 274 -6.44 -3.17 9.60
C ILE A 274 -6.15 -2.85 11.05
N TRP A 275 -5.53 -1.71 11.32
CA TRP A 275 -5.14 -1.30 12.67
C TRP A 275 -6.35 -1.00 13.57
N GLN A 276 -7.44 -0.49 13.01
CA GLN A 276 -8.71 -0.37 13.73
C GLN A 276 -9.27 -1.75 14.12
N GLY A 277 -9.23 -2.73 13.23
CA GLY A 277 -9.64 -4.10 13.53
C GLY A 277 -8.81 -4.74 14.63
N VAL A 278 -7.48 -4.57 14.57
CA VAL A 278 -6.55 -5.03 15.60
C VAL A 278 -6.83 -4.33 16.93
N ARG A 279 -7.03 -3.00 16.93
CA ARG A 279 -7.41 -2.23 18.13
C ARG A 279 -8.72 -2.76 18.75
N ALA A 280 -9.73 -3.03 17.93
CA ALA A 280 -11.01 -3.55 18.40
C ALA A 280 -10.85 -4.93 19.08
N ALA A 281 -10.08 -5.84 18.48
CA ALA A 281 -9.79 -7.17 19.04
C ALA A 281 -9.04 -7.09 20.38
N LEU A 282 -8.04 -6.21 20.48
CA LEU A 282 -7.29 -5.95 21.72
C LEU A 282 -8.15 -5.30 22.81
N THR A 283 -9.03 -4.37 22.43
CA THR A 283 -9.95 -3.74 23.38
C THR A 283 -10.96 -4.72 23.95
N ALA A 284 -11.45 -5.66 23.10
CA ALA A 284 -12.38 -6.70 23.53
C ALA A 284 -11.72 -7.75 24.44
N ASN A 285 -10.42 -8.00 24.29
CA ASN A 285 -9.67 -9.02 25.04
C ASN A 285 -8.26 -8.51 25.37
N PRO A 286 -8.10 -7.60 26.36
CA PRO A 286 -6.83 -6.89 26.60
C PRO A 286 -5.65 -7.77 26.94
N ASP A 287 -5.90 -8.90 27.65
CA ASP A 287 -4.85 -9.79 28.16
C ASP A 287 -4.66 -11.05 27.30
N LYS A 288 -5.26 -11.11 26.09
CA LYS A 288 -5.25 -12.32 25.27
C LYS A 288 -3.92 -12.53 24.54
N TYR A 289 -3.22 -11.46 24.19
CA TYR A 289 -2.01 -11.51 23.38
C TYR A 289 -0.89 -10.70 24.02
N ASP A 290 0.33 -11.23 23.99
CA ASP A 290 1.55 -10.51 24.36
C ASP A 290 2.13 -9.78 23.14
N LEU A 291 2.10 -8.46 23.18
CA LEU A 291 2.67 -7.59 22.13
C LEU A 291 3.93 -6.86 22.59
N SER A 292 4.59 -7.32 23.65
CA SER A 292 5.77 -6.67 24.24
C SER A 292 6.96 -6.55 23.28
N SER A 293 7.00 -7.38 22.23
CA SER A 293 8.00 -7.30 21.16
C SER A 293 7.69 -6.24 20.09
N LEU A 294 6.40 -5.84 19.95
CA LEU A 294 5.97 -4.96 18.87
C LEU A 294 6.33 -3.50 19.17
N ASP A 295 7.20 -2.94 18.37
CA ASP A 295 7.87 -1.65 18.58
C ASP A 295 7.17 -0.54 17.78
N ARG A 296 6.82 -0.85 16.52
CA ARG A 296 6.27 0.13 15.61
C ARG A 296 5.37 -0.46 14.53
N LEU A 297 4.40 0.35 14.13
CA LEU A 297 3.48 0.07 13.04
C LEU A 297 3.59 1.19 12.00
N THR A 298 3.72 0.84 10.72
CA THR A 298 3.56 1.82 9.65
C THR A 298 2.11 1.83 9.18
N CYS A 299 1.53 3.01 9.07
CA CYS A 299 0.18 3.22 8.58
C CYS A 299 0.21 4.11 7.34
N GLY A 300 -0.32 3.60 6.23
CA GLY A 300 -0.35 4.32 4.97
C GLY A 300 -1.59 4.02 4.16
N GLY A 301 -1.66 4.60 2.95
CA GLY A 301 -2.80 4.43 2.08
C GLY A 301 -3.94 5.42 2.35
N SER A 302 -4.18 5.81 3.58
CA SER A 302 -4.96 6.97 4.02
C SER A 302 -4.44 7.41 5.38
N ALA A 303 -4.78 8.65 5.80
CA ALA A 303 -4.34 9.17 7.08
C ALA A 303 -5.00 8.39 8.24
N PRO A 304 -4.22 7.87 9.20
CA PRO A 304 -4.78 7.25 10.40
C PRO A 304 -5.34 8.32 11.35
N PRO A 305 -6.45 8.05 12.04
CA PRO A 305 -6.95 8.94 13.08
C PRO A 305 -5.91 9.11 14.20
N VAL A 306 -5.69 10.35 14.65
CA VAL A 306 -4.74 10.69 15.74
C VAL A 306 -5.05 9.91 17.02
N GLU A 307 -6.34 9.74 17.33
CA GLU A 307 -6.79 8.99 18.50
C GLU A 307 -6.37 7.51 18.46
N MET A 308 -6.29 6.93 17.26
CA MET A 308 -5.77 5.57 17.10
C MET A 308 -4.27 5.51 17.36
N MET A 309 -3.50 6.48 16.87
CA MET A 309 -2.06 6.57 17.13
C MET A 309 -1.77 6.75 18.63
N ARG A 310 -2.52 7.65 19.30
CA ARG A 310 -2.43 7.85 20.75
C ARG A 310 -2.78 6.59 21.53
N TRP A 311 -3.80 5.86 21.09
CA TRP A 311 -4.23 4.63 21.73
C TRP A 311 -3.13 3.56 21.70
N TYR A 312 -2.48 3.33 20.55
CA TYR A 312 -1.38 2.36 20.45
C TYR A 312 -0.18 2.76 21.31
N TRP A 313 0.15 4.06 21.32
CA TRP A 313 1.23 4.57 22.15
C TRP A 313 0.92 4.43 23.66
N ASN A 314 -0.22 4.89 24.10
CA ASN A 314 -0.58 4.91 25.52
C ASN A 314 -0.83 3.52 26.11
N SER A 315 -1.30 2.57 25.28
CA SER A 315 -1.62 1.21 25.73
C SER A 315 -0.43 0.26 25.66
N PHE A 316 0.49 0.44 24.70
CA PHE A 316 1.53 -0.53 24.39
C PHE A 316 2.90 0.09 24.10
N GLU A 317 3.05 1.40 24.14
CA GLU A 317 4.25 2.14 23.71
C GLU A 317 4.62 1.93 22.22
N ILE A 318 3.69 1.48 21.39
CA ILE A 318 3.89 1.23 19.96
C ILE A 318 3.82 2.54 19.19
N GLU A 319 4.91 2.90 18.47
CA GLU A 319 4.91 4.05 17.57
C GLU A 319 4.17 3.72 16.27
N MET A 320 3.13 4.50 15.93
CA MET A 320 2.48 4.39 14.63
C MET A 320 3.06 5.44 13.69
N ILE A 321 3.85 5.02 12.72
CA ILE A 321 4.49 5.84 11.70
C ILE A 321 3.50 6.09 10.57
N GLN A 322 3.22 7.33 10.21
CA GLN A 322 2.39 7.64 9.05
C GLN A 322 3.22 7.74 7.79
N GLY A 323 2.82 7.06 6.71
CA GLY A 323 3.43 7.16 5.40
C GLY A 323 2.42 7.58 4.33
N TRP A 324 2.84 8.48 3.44
CA TRP A 324 2.10 8.81 2.23
C TRP A 324 2.88 8.37 1.00
N GLY A 325 2.14 7.89 0.03
CA GLY A 325 2.66 7.49 -1.26
C GLY A 325 1.60 6.86 -2.14
N MET A 326 2.00 6.46 -3.32
CA MET A 326 1.14 5.89 -4.35
C MET A 326 1.93 4.90 -5.21
N THR A 327 1.26 4.16 -6.07
CA THR A 327 1.95 3.22 -6.97
C THR A 327 3.04 3.93 -7.79
N GLU A 328 2.78 5.15 -8.22
CA GLU A 328 3.69 5.98 -9.00
C GLU A 328 4.91 6.48 -8.22
N THR A 329 4.94 6.32 -6.88
CA THR A 329 6.08 6.69 -6.02
C THR A 329 6.84 5.48 -5.46
N ASN A 330 6.62 4.26 -5.92
CA ASN A 330 7.35 2.97 -5.71
C ASN A 330 7.36 2.37 -4.27
N PRO A 331 6.43 2.56 -3.30
CA PRO A 331 5.40 3.58 -3.29
C PRO A 331 5.67 4.78 -2.36
N LEU A 332 6.79 4.84 -1.59
CA LEU A 332 6.98 5.78 -0.50
C LEU A 332 7.41 7.17 -0.96
N GLY A 333 6.59 8.18 -0.69
CA GLY A 333 6.86 9.60 -0.96
C GLY A 333 7.28 10.37 0.28
N THR A 334 6.48 10.29 1.35
CA THR A 334 6.75 10.97 2.62
C THR A 334 6.53 10.06 3.81
N LEU A 335 7.11 10.44 4.95
CA LEU A 335 6.94 9.70 6.18
C LEU A 335 6.98 10.64 7.39
N SER A 336 6.16 10.36 8.40
CA SER A 336 6.09 11.12 9.64
C SER A 336 6.25 10.21 10.86
N ARG A 337 7.17 10.59 11.76
CA ARG A 337 7.40 9.96 13.05
C ARG A 337 7.10 10.94 14.18
N LYS A 338 6.95 10.46 15.41
CA LYS A 338 6.71 11.30 16.60
C LYS A 338 7.78 12.39 16.76
N VAL A 339 9.03 12.06 16.45
CA VAL A 339 10.15 12.98 16.42
C VAL A 339 10.94 12.74 15.13
N SER A 340 10.79 13.63 14.17
CA SER A 340 11.46 13.55 12.85
C SER A 340 12.65 14.52 12.74
N LYS A 341 12.79 15.46 13.69
CA LYS A 341 13.82 16.51 13.66
C LYS A 341 14.43 16.73 15.03
N ARG A 342 15.71 17.08 15.08
CA ARG A 342 16.39 17.42 16.33
C ARG A 342 15.74 18.59 17.08
N SER A 343 15.17 19.56 16.37
CA SER A 343 14.43 20.68 16.95
C SER A 343 13.14 20.28 17.67
N GLN A 344 12.65 19.06 17.43
CA GLN A 344 11.44 18.50 18.03
C GLN A 344 11.74 17.68 19.29
N VAL A 345 13.01 17.51 19.65
CA VAL A 345 13.37 16.81 20.89
C VAL A 345 12.94 17.67 22.08
N GLY A 346 12.04 17.10 22.91
CA GLY A 346 11.53 17.77 24.12
C GLY A 346 10.28 18.61 23.91
N ILE A 347 9.66 18.61 22.72
CA ILE A 347 8.31 19.15 22.53
C ILE A 347 7.29 18.31 23.31
N SER A 348 6.12 18.90 23.59
CA SER A 348 5.04 18.19 24.29
C SER A 348 4.55 16.98 23.49
N GLU A 349 3.96 16.01 24.17
CA GLU A 349 3.38 14.84 23.51
C GLU A 349 2.27 15.24 22.51
N ASP A 350 1.45 16.24 22.86
CA ASP A 350 0.44 16.76 21.94
C ASP A 350 1.04 17.28 20.64
N GLN A 351 2.12 18.06 20.71
CA GLN A 351 2.84 18.54 19.51
C GLN A 351 3.47 17.38 18.71
N GLN A 352 3.94 16.31 19.37
CA GLN A 352 4.43 15.11 18.68
C GLN A 352 3.29 14.45 17.87
N PHE A 353 2.09 14.34 18.47
CA PHE A 353 0.93 13.77 17.79
C PHE A 353 0.37 14.66 16.68
N GLU A 354 0.43 15.99 16.84
CA GLU A 354 0.13 16.93 15.75
C GLU A 354 1.08 16.76 14.56
N ASN A 355 2.36 16.54 14.82
CA ASN A 355 3.33 16.32 13.75
C ASN A 355 3.13 14.98 13.03
N ILE A 356 2.94 13.89 13.78
CA ILE A 356 2.78 12.55 13.20
C ILE A 356 1.47 12.41 12.43
N ALA A 357 0.47 13.23 12.71
CA ALA A 357 -0.79 13.29 11.98
C ALA A 357 -0.66 13.87 10.56
N LYS A 358 0.44 14.59 10.28
CA LYS A 358 0.75 15.10 8.93
C LYS A 358 1.26 13.97 8.06
N ALA A 359 1.12 14.09 6.74
CA ALA A 359 1.63 13.07 5.80
C ALA A 359 3.16 12.92 5.87
N GLY A 360 3.86 13.90 6.42
CA GLY A 360 5.25 13.77 6.78
C GLY A 360 6.22 14.58 5.92
N LEU A 361 7.49 14.24 6.05
CA LEU A 361 8.60 14.84 5.34
C LEU A 361 8.93 14.04 4.09
N ALA A 362 9.38 14.70 3.03
CA ALA A 362 9.87 14.02 1.84
C ALA A 362 10.98 13.04 2.18
N MET A 363 10.92 11.85 1.58
CA MET A 363 12.00 10.88 1.72
C MET A 363 13.31 11.42 1.10
N PRO A 364 14.49 11.12 1.70
CA PRO A 364 15.77 11.58 1.18
C PRO A 364 15.96 11.20 -0.29
N GLY A 365 16.20 12.19 -1.14
CA GLY A 365 16.36 12.03 -2.59
C GLY A 365 15.10 12.41 -3.39
N LEU A 366 13.99 12.73 -2.74
CA LEU A 366 12.79 13.26 -3.38
C LEU A 366 12.69 14.78 -3.20
N GLU A 367 12.10 15.42 -4.18
CA GLU A 367 11.65 16.80 -4.11
C GLU A 367 10.11 16.81 -4.14
N ILE A 368 9.51 17.59 -3.25
CA ILE A 368 8.06 17.76 -3.13
C ILE A 368 7.75 19.24 -3.14
N GLU A 369 6.69 19.63 -3.85
CA GLU A 369 6.24 21.00 -3.96
C GLU A 369 4.72 21.07 -4.12
N ILE A 370 4.12 22.17 -3.74
CA ILE A 370 2.72 22.51 -4.02
C ILE A 370 2.64 23.64 -5.04
N PHE A 371 1.82 23.45 -6.08
CA PHE A 371 1.68 24.41 -7.17
C PHE A 371 0.25 24.97 -7.27
N ASP A 372 0.15 26.22 -7.71
CA ASP A 372 -1.12 26.81 -8.14
C ASP A 372 -1.52 26.37 -9.55
N GLU A 373 -2.67 26.86 -10.05
CA GLU A 373 -3.17 26.55 -11.40
C GLU A 373 -2.27 27.10 -12.53
N GLU A 374 -1.43 28.10 -12.27
CA GLU A 374 -0.44 28.66 -13.19
C GLU A 374 0.95 28.03 -13.06
N TRP A 375 1.08 26.91 -12.35
CA TRP A 375 2.35 26.21 -12.10
C TRP A 375 3.41 27.06 -11.38
N LYS A 376 2.98 27.95 -10.50
CA LYS A 376 3.87 28.67 -9.59
C LYS A 376 3.92 27.95 -8.24
N PRO A 377 5.11 27.75 -7.67
CA PRO A 377 5.22 27.17 -6.34
C PRO A 377 4.56 28.10 -5.31
N LEU A 378 3.83 27.50 -4.39
CA LEU A 378 3.13 28.18 -3.31
C LEU A 378 4.00 28.29 -2.05
N PRO A 379 3.75 29.26 -1.17
CA PRO A 379 4.51 29.39 0.08
C PRO A 379 4.24 28.22 1.04
N HIS A 380 5.29 27.79 1.74
CA HIS A 380 5.20 26.76 2.79
C HIS A 380 4.84 27.40 4.13
N ASP A 381 3.65 27.95 4.24
CA ASP A 381 3.12 28.68 5.40
C ASP A 381 2.08 27.91 6.23
N GLY A 382 1.71 26.68 5.77
CA GLY A 382 0.68 25.86 6.37
C GLY A 382 -0.74 26.29 6.01
N GLU A 383 -0.90 27.33 5.19
CA GLU A 383 -2.20 27.89 4.79
C GLU A 383 -2.46 27.75 3.29
N ALA A 384 -1.47 28.05 2.46
CA ALA A 384 -1.56 27.95 1.01
C ALA A 384 -1.85 26.51 0.57
N VAL A 385 -2.90 26.34 -0.26
CA VAL A 385 -3.40 25.05 -0.74
C VAL A 385 -3.12 24.93 -2.23
N GLY A 386 -2.49 23.83 -2.64
CA GLY A 386 -2.15 23.59 -4.04
C GLY A 386 -2.11 22.11 -4.42
N GLU A 387 -1.91 21.86 -5.70
CA GLU A 387 -1.69 20.52 -6.24
C GLU A 387 -0.33 20.00 -5.78
N LEU A 388 -0.32 18.85 -5.13
CA LEU A 388 0.92 18.21 -4.66
C LEU A 388 1.65 17.56 -5.83
N CYS A 389 2.89 17.95 -6.02
CA CYS A 389 3.77 17.39 -7.04
C CYS A 389 5.04 16.81 -6.42
N ILE A 390 5.55 15.74 -7.02
CA ILE A 390 6.73 15.03 -6.52
C ILE A 390 7.63 14.62 -7.68
N ARG A 391 8.96 14.65 -7.46
CA ARG A 391 9.94 14.09 -8.39
C ARG A 391 11.13 13.47 -7.66
N GLY A 392 11.82 12.56 -8.32
CA GLY A 392 13.01 11.91 -7.76
C GLY A 392 13.33 10.57 -8.41
N PRO A 393 14.39 9.89 -7.94
CA PRO A 393 14.96 8.75 -8.64
C PRO A 393 14.09 7.48 -8.67
N TRP A 394 13.02 7.42 -7.89
CA TRP A 394 12.06 6.31 -7.90
C TRP A 394 10.61 6.76 -8.17
N ILE A 395 10.43 8.00 -8.63
CA ILE A 395 9.12 8.50 -9.04
C ILE A 395 8.90 8.14 -10.51
N ALA A 396 7.69 7.69 -10.85
CA ALA A 396 7.32 7.39 -12.23
C ALA A 396 7.41 8.65 -13.11
N SER A 397 7.88 8.48 -14.33
CA SER A 397 7.92 9.53 -15.36
C SER A 397 6.88 9.35 -16.46
N GLU A 398 6.26 8.16 -16.52
CA GLU A 398 5.21 7.80 -17.48
C GLU A 398 4.49 6.53 -17.01
N TYR A 399 3.32 6.25 -17.57
CA TYR A 399 2.66 4.97 -17.41
C TYR A 399 3.06 4.00 -18.53
N PHE A 400 3.05 2.72 -18.22
CA PHE A 400 3.40 1.66 -19.17
C PHE A 400 2.41 1.64 -20.34
N ASN A 401 2.94 1.91 -21.56
CA ASN A 401 2.18 1.96 -22.81
C ASN A 401 0.92 2.86 -22.79
N ASP A 402 0.87 3.84 -21.90
CA ASP A 402 -0.28 4.75 -21.72
C ASP A 402 0.21 6.18 -21.44
N PRO A 403 0.47 6.98 -22.48
CA PRO A 403 0.92 8.36 -22.31
C PRO A 403 -0.19 9.21 -21.69
N GLN A 404 0.09 9.84 -20.57
CA GLN A 404 -0.82 10.73 -19.81
C GLN A 404 -0.06 12.03 -19.51
N PRO A 405 0.16 12.89 -20.51
CA PRO A 405 1.02 14.06 -20.38
C PRO A 405 0.57 15.04 -19.28
N GLU A 406 -0.73 15.05 -18.96
CA GLU A 406 -1.28 15.88 -17.89
C GLU A 406 -0.87 15.41 -16.49
N LYS A 407 -0.35 14.18 -16.37
CA LYS A 407 0.16 13.62 -15.11
C LYS A 407 1.65 13.88 -14.89
N PHE A 408 2.34 14.37 -15.91
CA PHE A 408 3.78 14.59 -15.86
C PHE A 408 4.11 15.96 -16.45
N HIS A 409 4.48 16.92 -15.60
CA HIS A 409 4.75 18.30 -16.00
C HIS A 409 6.17 18.72 -15.60
N ASP A 410 7.02 19.07 -16.55
CA ASP A 410 8.40 19.51 -16.33
C ASP A 410 9.20 18.62 -15.36
N GLY A 411 9.03 17.30 -15.48
CA GLY A 411 9.69 16.31 -14.63
C GLY A 411 9.04 16.09 -13.26
N TRP A 412 7.91 16.75 -12.98
CA TRP A 412 7.10 16.52 -11.80
C TRP A 412 5.97 15.52 -12.11
N LEU A 413 5.75 14.58 -11.21
CA LEU A 413 4.52 13.80 -11.15
C LEU A 413 3.45 14.62 -10.45
N VAL A 414 2.32 14.85 -11.12
CA VAL A 414 1.10 15.45 -10.58
C VAL A 414 0.31 14.38 -9.86
N THR A 415 0.33 14.42 -8.53
CA THR A 415 -0.18 13.31 -7.73
C THR A 415 -1.70 13.17 -7.76
N GLY A 416 -2.41 14.28 -7.98
CA GLY A 416 -3.86 14.37 -7.84
C GLY A 416 -4.30 14.46 -6.36
N ASP A 417 -3.36 14.73 -5.46
CA ASP A 417 -3.63 15.09 -4.08
C ASP A 417 -3.46 16.61 -3.92
N VAL A 418 -4.38 17.25 -3.23
CA VAL A 418 -4.30 18.65 -2.82
C VAL A 418 -3.71 18.71 -1.42
N ALA A 419 -2.71 19.56 -1.23
CA ALA A 419 -1.97 19.62 0.01
C ALA A 419 -1.59 21.05 0.40
N LYS A 420 -1.17 21.18 1.65
CA LYS A 420 -0.42 22.32 2.20
C LYS A 420 0.97 21.85 2.58
N MET A 421 1.89 22.79 2.66
CA MET A 421 3.20 22.56 3.27
C MET A 421 3.45 23.60 4.35
N ASP A 422 3.92 23.18 5.51
CA ASP A 422 4.24 24.12 6.58
C ASP A 422 5.70 24.56 6.55
N ALA A 423 6.04 25.56 7.37
CA ALA A 423 7.40 26.10 7.46
C ALA A 423 8.45 25.06 7.89
N ASP A 424 8.01 23.98 8.50
CA ASP A 424 8.81 22.82 8.89
C ASP A 424 8.95 21.77 7.78
N GLN A 425 8.41 22.05 6.59
CA GLN A 425 8.42 21.17 5.40
C GLN A 425 7.57 19.91 5.53
N TYR A 426 6.63 19.87 6.47
CA TYR A 426 5.66 18.80 6.52
C TYR A 426 4.60 18.96 5.45
N VAL A 427 4.34 17.88 4.72
CA VAL A 427 3.20 17.77 3.82
C VAL A 427 1.95 17.49 4.65
N ILE A 428 0.88 18.21 4.37
CA ILE A 428 -0.43 18.08 4.99
C ILE A 428 -1.43 17.84 3.85
N ILE A 429 -1.83 16.58 3.66
CA ILE A 429 -2.82 16.23 2.62
C ILE A 429 -4.17 16.79 3.04
N CYS A 430 -4.75 17.61 2.21
CA CYS A 430 -6.11 18.12 2.40
C CYS A 430 -7.15 17.12 1.88
N ASP A 431 -6.99 16.70 0.61
CA ASP A 431 -7.88 15.74 -0.02
C ASP A 431 -7.33 15.30 -1.40
N ARG A 432 -8.06 14.42 -2.08
CA ARG A 432 -7.92 14.22 -3.53
C ARG A 432 -8.54 15.37 -4.29
N SER A 433 -7.90 15.84 -5.36
CA SER A 433 -8.43 16.94 -6.21
C SER A 433 -9.88 16.72 -6.65
N LYS A 434 -10.27 15.44 -6.87
CA LYS A 434 -11.62 15.04 -7.29
C LYS A 434 -12.62 14.81 -6.13
N ASP A 435 -12.14 14.76 -4.87
CA ASP A 435 -12.95 14.52 -3.69
C ASP A 435 -13.07 15.78 -2.81
N MET A 436 -12.27 16.82 -3.09
CA MET A 436 -12.45 18.16 -2.54
C MET A 436 -13.87 18.67 -2.84
N ILE A 437 -14.51 19.24 -1.84
CA ILE A 437 -15.90 19.74 -1.95
C ILE A 437 -15.87 21.24 -2.16
N LYS A 438 -16.37 21.71 -3.29
CA LYS A 438 -16.39 23.13 -3.63
C LYS A 438 -17.70 23.78 -3.19
N SER A 439 -17.70 24.43 -2.06
CA SER A 439 -18.89 25.04 -1.49
C SER A 439 -18.83 26.58 -1.49
N GLY A 440 -19.64 27.22 -2.33
CA GLY A 440 -19.68 28.67 -2.39
C GLY A 440 -18.39 29.35 -2.87
N GLY A 441 -17.56 28.62 -3.61
CA GLY A 441 -16.24 29.10 -4.08
C GLY A 441 -15.08 28.75 -3.16
N GLU A 442 -15.35 28.23 -1.97
CA GLU A 442 -14.35 27.78 -0.99
C GLU A 442 -14.24 26.26 -0.97
N TRP A 443 -13.06 25.75 -0.62
CA TRP A 443 -12.78 24.33 -0.57
C TRP A 443 -12.99 23.74 0.83
N ILE A 444 -13.66 22.58 0.90
CA ILE A 444 -13.84 21.79 2.12
C ILE A 444 -13.11 20.47 1.93
N SER A 445 -12.22 20.15 2.87
CA SER A 445 -11.58 18.83 2.94
C SER A 445 -12.57 17.80 3.45
N SER A 446 -12.86 16.79 2.65
CA SER A 446 -13.70 15.66 3.07
C SER A 446 -12.97 14.79 4.10
N VAL A 447 -11.65 14.67 3.98
CA VAL A 447 -10.79 13.88 4.87
C VAL A 447 -10.74 14.47 6.29
N ASP A 448 -10.65 15.80 6.42
CA ASP A 448 -10.64 16.46 7.72
C ASP A 448 -11.96 16.24 8.46
N LEU A 449 -13.07 16.33 7.75
CA LEU A 449 -14.40 16.04 8.31
C LEU A 449 -14.52 14.57 8.73
N GLU A 450 -14.08 13.62 7.90
CA GLU A 450 -14.09 12.19 8.19
C GLU A 450 -13.29 11.87 9.45
N ASN A 451 -12.06 12.36 9.54
CA ASN A 451 -11.20 12.13 10.69
C ASN A 451 -11.80 12.68 11.99
N HIS A 452 -12.43 13.84 11.92
CA HIS A 452 -13.07 14.44 13.08
C HIS A 452 -14.33 13.66 13.50
N ILE A 453 -15.15 13.23 12.55
CA ILE A 453 -16.36 12.43 12.79
C ILE A 453 -16.01 11.06 13.40
N VAL A 454 -14.98 10.39 12.91
CA VAL A 454 -14.50 9.09 13.46
C VAL A 454 -13.91 9.24 14.86
N GLY A 455 -13.57 10.45 15.29
CA GLY A 455 -13.19 10.75 16.69
C GLY A 455 -14.31 10.54 17.71
N MET A 456 -15.57 10.43 17.27
CA MET A 456 -16.72 10.12 18.13
C MET A 456 -16.77 8.62 18.47
N PRO A 457 -16.93 8.24 19.76
CA PRO A 457 -17.00 6.82 20.17
C PRO A 457 -18.14 6.03 19.54
N GLU A 458 -19.21 6.73 19.15
CA GLU A 458 -20.42 6.14 18.55
C GLU A 458 -20.24 5.79 17.08
N ILE A 459 -19.16 6.24 16.42
CA ILE A 459 -18.93 6.07 14.97
C ILE A 459 -17.72 5.18 14.73
N ALA A 460 -17.94 4.08 14.00
CA ALA A 460 -16.88 3.15 13.63
C ALA A 460 -16.12 3.60 12.38
N GLN A 461 -16.84 4.11 11.35
CA GLN A 461 -16.25 4.62 10.12
C GLN A 461 -17.08 5.78 9.57
N ALA A 462 -16.42 6.66 8.81
CA ALA A 462 -17.07 7.77 8.11
C ALA A 462 -16.48 7.97 6.71
N ALA A 463 -17.33 8.39 5.79
CA ALA A 463 -16.96 8.92 4.48
C ALA A 463 -17.74 10.22 4.26
N VAL A 464 -17.10 11.26 3.74
CA VAL A 464 -17.76 12.51 3.39
C VAL A 464 -17.65 12.71 1.87
N VAL A 465 -18.78 12.97 1.24
CA VAL A 465 -18.87 13.12 -0.22
C VAL A 465 -19.56 14.44 -0.59
N ALA A 466 -19.14 15.00 -1.71
CA ALA A 466 -19.81 16.14 -2.32
C ALA A 466 -21.19 15.72 -2.86
N GLN A 467 -22.20 16.56 -2.62
CA GLN A 467 -23.50 16.49 -3.30
C GLN A 467 -23.80 17.82 -3.97
N PRO A 468 -24.31 17.81 -5.22
CA PRO A 468 -24.67 19.04 -5.93
C PRO A 468 -25.69 19.86 -5.15
N HIS A 469 -25.47 21.18 -5.07
CA HIS A 469 -26.36 22.10 -4.38
C HIS A 469 -26.66 23.34 -5.25
N PRO A 470 -27.95 23.72 -5.43
CA PRO A 470 -28.34 24.78 -6.40
C PRO A 470 -27.73 26.16 -6.15
N LYS A 471 -27.36 26.45 -4.89
CA LYS A 471 -26.85 27.76 -4.48
C LYS A 471 -25.35 27.75 -4.20
N TRP A 472 -24.80 26.61 -3.72
CA TRP A 472 -23.46 26.54 -3.20
C TRP A 472 -22.50 25.71 -4.06
N ASP A 473 -22.95 25.27 -5.23
CA ASP A 473 -22.25 24.35 -6.13
C ASP A 473 -22.27 22.91 -5.56
N GLU A 474 -21.60 22.72 -4.44
CA GLU A 474 -21.57 21.44 -3.72
C GLU A 474 -21.73 21.64 -2.22
N ARG A 475 -22.22 20.59 -1.54
CA ARG A 475 -22.30 20.53 -0.08
C ARG A 475 -21.85 19.17 0.42
N PRO A 476 -21.19 19.11 1.61
CA PRO A 476 -20.77 17.85 2.20
C PRO A 476 -21.93 17.06 2.77
N VAL A 477 -21.93 15.74 2.52
CA VAL A 477 -22.79 14.76 3.16
C VAL A 477 -21.90 13.70 3.79
N ALA A 478 -22.11 13.41 5.08
CA ALA A 478 -21.39 12.36 5.78
C ALA A 478 -22.18 11.04 5.73
N VAL A 479 -21.50 9.95 5.37
CA VAL A 479 -22.03 8.58 5.38
C VAL A 479 -21.24 7.79 6.41
N VAL A 480 -21.91 7.27 7.45
CA VAL A 480 -21.24 6.71 8.62
C VAL A 480 -21.67 5.26 8.90
N ILE A 481 -20.73 4.47 9.42
CA ILE A 481 -21.03 3.18 10.08
C ILE A 481 -21.01 3.43 11.59
N MET A 482 -22.09 3.07 12.26
CA MET A 482 -22.19 3.20 13.71
C MET A 482 -21.36 2.12 14.42
N ALA A 483 -20.84 2.44 15.59
CA ALA A 483 -20.26 1.44 16.48
C ALA A 483 -21.34 0.46 16.97
N GLU A 484 -20.93 -0.74 17.37
CA GLU A 484 -21.85 -1.79 17.77
C GLU A 484 -22.78 -1.34 18.92
N GLY A 485 -24.09 -1.52 18.73
CA GLY A 485 -25.11 -1.11 19.69
C GLY A 485 -25.42 0.38 19.71
N GLN A 486 -24.79 1.19 18.88
CA GLN A 486 -25.04 2.64 18.80
C GLN A 486 -26.06 2.97 17.70
N SER A 487 -26.72 4.13 17.85
CA SER A 487 -27.67 4.66 16.87
C SER A 487 -27.25 6.07 16.47
N LEU A 488 -27.57 6.46 15.23
CA LEU A 488 -27.24 7.78 14.72
C LEU A 488 -28.03 8.88 15.45
N ASP A 489 -27.29 9.85 15.99
CA ASP A 489 -27.78 11.19 16.35
C ASP A 489 -27.10 12.22 15.44
N GLN A 490 -27.76 12.58 14.36
CA GLN A 490 -27.23 13.54 13.39
C GLN A 490 -26.90 14.88 14.03
N ALA A 491 -27.73 15.36 14.99
CA ALA A 491 -27.52 16.64 15.64
C ALA A 491 -26.21 16.62 16.46
N ALA A 492 -25.96 15.53 17.18
CA ALA A 492 -24.72 15.35 17.95
C ALA A 492 -23.47 15.34 17.04
N VAL A 493 -23.53 14.68 15.86
CA VAL A 493 -22.42 14.67 14.90
C VAL A 493 -22.14 16.08 14.36
N ILE A 494 -23.18 16.81 13.96
CA ILE A 494 -23.03 18.19 13.46
C ILE A 494 -22.52 19.11 14.58
N GLU A 495 -23.02 18.98 15.81
CA GLU A 495 -22.53 19.73 16.97
C GLU A 495 -21.05 19.40 17.25
N HIS A 496 -20.65 18.13 17.16
CA HIS A 496 -19.25 17.73 17.31
C HIS A 496 -18.38 18.43 16.27
N CYS A 497 -18.75 18.38 14.99
CA CYS A 497 -18.03 19.06 13.91
C CYS A 497 -17.98 20.59 14.11
N SER A 498 -19.02 21.20 14.65
CA SER A 498 -19.07 22.66 14.85
C SER A 498 -18.07 23.21 15.87
N LYS A 499 -17.43 22.35 16.66
CA LYS A 499 -16.36 22.73 17.59
C LYS A 499 -15.05 23.07 16.90
N VAL A 500 -14.85 22.58 15.68
CA VAL A 500 -13.61 22.73 14.91
C VAL A 500 -13.84 23.41 13.57
N PHE A 501 -14.95 23.12 12.89
CA PHE A 501 -15.24 23.61 11.55
C PHE A 501 -16.20 24.80 11.55
N ALA A 502 -16.00 25.72 10.60
CA ALA A 502 -16.91 26.82 10.38
C ALA A 502 -18.27 26.30 9.86
N LYS A 503 -19.35 27.06 10.11
CA LYS A 503 -20.72 26.66 9.79
C LYS A 503 -20.91 26.23 8.32
N TRP A 504 -20.21 26.87 7.39
CA TRP A 504 -20.32 26.57 5.96
C TRP A 504 -19.58 25.26 5.55
N GLN A 505 -18.71 24.74 6.42
CA GLN A 505 -17.97 23.47 6.20
C GLN A 505 -18.72 22.25 6.75
N LEU A 506 -19.73 22.46 7.62
CA LEU A 506 -20.44 21.37 8.28
C LEU A 506 -21.21 20.51 7.26
N PRO A 507 -21.32 19.20 7.48
CA PRO A 507 -22.18 18.34 6.69
C PRO A 507 -23.64 18.81 6.75
N ASP A 508 -24.30 18.86 5.60
CA ASP A 508 -25.72 19.19 5.54
C ASP A 508 -26.60 18.03 5.99
N GLU A 509 -26.08 16.81 5.86
CA GLU A 509 -26.74 15.57 6.31
C GLU A 509 -25.72 14.54 6.78
N VAL A 510 -26.14 13.65 7.69
CA VAL A 510 -25.42 12.48 8.13
C VAL A 510 -26.30 11.24 7.93
N ILE A 511 -25.81 10.24 7.20
CA ILE A 511 -26.54 9.03 6.84
C ILE A 511 -25.84 7.82 7.46
N ALA A 512 -26.56 7.01 8.24
CA ALA A 512 -26.03 5.76 8.75
C ALA A 512 -26.26 4.62 7.73
N VAL A 513 -25.21 3.81 7.50
CA VAL A 513 -25.25 2.64 6.61
C VAL A 513 -24.66 1.42 7.31
N GLU A 514 -25.01 0.22 6.83
CA GLU A 514 -24.47 -1.03 7.37
C GLU A 514 -23.03 -1.29 6.91
N SER A 515 -22.67 -0.82 5.71
CA SER A 515 -21.32 -0.98 5.15
C SER A 515 -20.98 0.17 4.20
N LEU A 516 -19.70 0.51 4.11
CA LEU A 516 -19.16 1.42 3.11
C LEU A 516 -18.49 0.62 1.98
N PRO A 517 -18.65 1.02 0.72
CA PRO A 517 -17.98 0.36 -0.40
C PRO A 517 -16.46 0.51 -0.26
N LEU A 518 -15.75 -0.61 -0.39
CA LEU A 518 -14.29 -0.65 -0.36
C LEU A 518 -13.74 -0.96 -1.74
N GLY A 519 -12.73 -0.21 -2.14
CA GLY A 519 -11.97 -0.49 -3.34
C GLY A 519 -11.03 -1.71 -3.18
N PRO A 520 -10.38 -2.16 -4.26
CA PRO A 520 -9.49 -3.33 -4.26
C PRO A 520 -8.31 -3.25 -3.28
N THR A 521 -7.99 -2.04 -2.81
CA THR A 521 -6.92 -1.77 -1.84
C THR A 521 -7.41 -1.71 -0.40
N GLY A 522 -8.72 -1.90 -0.15
CA GLY A 522 -9.32 -1.79 1.18
C GLY A 522 -9.63 -0.36 1.63
N LYS A 523 -9.50 0.62 0.73
CA LYS A 523 -9.88 2.03 0.97
C LYS A 523 -11.36 2.24 0.65
N ILE A 524 -12.00 3.18 1.36
CA ILE A 524 -13.38 3.58 1.07
C ILE A 524 -13.45 4.19 -0.34
N GLU A 525 -14.40 3.72 -1.14
CA GLU A 525 -14.57 4.15 -2.53
C GLU A 525 -15.67 5.21 -2.65
N LYS A 526 -15.31 6.48 -2.44
CA LYS A 526 -16.24 7.62 -2.47
C LYS A 526 -17.01 7.75 -3.80
N LYS A 527 -16.39 7.38 -4.92
CA LYS A 527 -17.05 7.36 -6.24
C LYS A 527 -18.29 6.46 -6.23
N THR A 528 -18.18 5.27 -5.65
CA THR A 528 -19.29 4.32 -5.54
C THR A 528 -20.38 4.84 -4.60
N ILE A 529 -20.00 5.52 -3.51
CA ILE A 529 -20.98 6.19 -2.63
C ILE A 529 -21.77 7.23 -3.42
N ARG A 530 -21.10 8.16 -4.13
CA ARG A 530 -21.77 9.17 -4.97
C ARG A 530 -22.69 8.55 -6.02
N ALA A 531 -22.21 7.51 -6.72
CA ALA A 531 -22.99 6.82 -7.76
C ALA A 531 -24.23 6.09 -7.20
N ASN A 532 -24.13 5.52 -6.01
CA ASN A 532 -25.26 4.89 -5.33
C ASN A 532 -26.31 5.92 -4.91
N MET A 533 -25.88 7.05 -4.32
CA MET A 533 -26.76 8.15 -3.95
C MET A 533 -27.50 8.72 -5.18
N GLU A 534 -26.81 8.88 -6.31
CA GLU A 534 -27.42 9.33 -7.58
C GLU A 534 -28.46 8.34 -8.11
N LYS A 535 -28.16 7.02 -8.09
CA LYS A 535 -29.09 5.96 -8.52
C LYS A 535 -30.35 5.90 -7.66
N GLU A 536 -30.22 6.15 -6.35
CA GLU A 536 -31.32 6.18 -5.40
C GLU A 536 -32.13 7.48 -5.51
N GLY A 537 -31.71 8.42 -6.35
CA GLY A 537 -32.35 9.72 -6.53
C GLY A 537 -32.22 10.62 -5.31
N TYR A 538 -31.13 10.42 -4.55
CA TYR A 538 -30.84 11.22 -3.37
C TYR A 538 -30.76 12.70 -3.70
N LYS A 539 -31.44 13.51 -2.89
CA LYS A 539 -31.38 14.97 -2.94
C LYS A 539 -31.12 15.50 -1.56
N LEU A 540 -30.24 16.48 -1.47
CA LEU A 540 -30.03 17.21 -0.23
C LEU A 540 -31.36 17.76 0.30
N PRO A 541 -31.60 17.70 1.62
CA PRO A 541 -32.74 18.36 2.22
C PRO A 541 -32.75 19.85 1.88
N ASP A 542 -33.94 20.41 1.58
CA ASP A 542 -34.08 21.86 1.40
C ASP A 542 -33.64 22.56 2.71
N LEU A 543 -32.43 23.11 2.69
CA LEU A 543 -31.93 23.91 3.82
C LEU A 543 -32.73 25.20 3.91
N ARG A 544 -33.47 25.35 5.01
CA ARG A 544 -34.22 26.55 5.35
C ARG A 544 -33.30 27.66 5.85
#